data_08722893e3a3bb275f52b8b6eda4cec8
#
_entry.id   08722893e3a3bb275f52b8b6eda4cec8
#
_cell.length_a   1.000
_cell.length_b   1.000
_cell.length_c   1.000
_cell.angle_alpha   90.00
_cell.angle_beta   90.00
_cell.angle_gamma   90.00
#
_symmetry.space_group_name_H-M   'P 1'
#
loop_
_entity.id
_entity.type
_entity.pdbx_description
1 polymer ?
#
loop_
_entity_poly.entity_id
_entity_poly.type
_entity_poly.pdbx_seq_one_letter_code
_entity_poly.pdbx_strand_id
1 'polypeptide(L)'
;MLAIIDYDAGNLRSVAKALEKLGETPVITRNPAEILSADHIILPGVGSFGDAMNRLHQYGLVDVIRKVSASHIPFLGICLGLQLLFASSEETPGVEGLGICSGKILRIPDTEGLKIPHMGWNSLSYHREPGENPHGRLFAGIPEDSYVYFVHSYYLKADDPAIVTATTEYGTHIHASIEQGNVFGCQFHPEKSSSTGLAILKNFLSIRKEEF
;
A
#
# COMPACT_ATOMS: atom_id res chain seq x y z
N MET A 1 -16.74 8.90 6.28
CA MET A 1 -15.98 8.19 7.34
C MET A 1 -14.73 7.58 6.72
N LEU A 2 -13.57 7.74 7.37
CA LEU A 2 -12.31 7.10 6.98
C LEU A 2 -12.08 5.88 7.89
N ALA A 3 -11.96 4.68 7.29
CA ALA A 3 -11.75 3.45 8.05
C ALA A 3 -10.31 2.94 7.91
N ILE A 4 -9.71 2.52 9.01
CA ILE A 4 -8.46 1.76 9.06
C ILE A 4 -8.80 0.33 9.46
N ILE A 5 -8.49 -0.63 8.60
CA ILE A 5 -8.80 -2.05 8.86
C ILE A 5 -7.90 -2.57 9.98
N ASP A 6 -8.53 -3.07 11.05
CA ASP A 6 -7.87 -3.69 12.19
C ASP A 6 -7.93 -5.22 12.06
N TYR A 7 -6.81 -5.83 11.71
CA TYR A 7 -6.61 -7.28 11.76
C TYR A 7 -5.48 -7.67 12.74
N ASP A 8 -5.32 -6.90 13.82
CA ASP A 8 -4.21 -6.96 14.78
C ASP A 8 -2.85 -6.67 14.14
N ALA A 9 -2.84 -5.90 13.05
CA ALA A 9 -1.60 -5.38 12.49
C ALA A 9 -0.98 -4.35 13.44
N GLY A 10 0.33 -4.36 13.52
CA GLY A 10 1.05 -3.26 14.16
C GLY A 10 0.91 -1.96 13.35
N ASN A 11 1.28 -0.84 13.97
CA ASN A 11 1.36 0.48 13.30
C ASN A 11 0.03 1.21 13.02
N LEU A 12 -1.14 0.65 13.39
CA LEU A 12 -2.45 1.30 13.21
C LEU A 12 -2.47 2.73 13.78
N ARG A 13 -1.91 2.91 14.99
CA ARG A 13 -1.88 4.22 15.68
C ARG A 13 -1.00 5.25 14.95
N SER A 14 0.08 4.83 14.30
CA SER A 14 0.94 5.75 13.54
C SER A 14 0.22 6.28 12.30
N VAL A 15 -0.50 5.41 11.59
CA VAL A 15 -1.34 5.79 10.47
C VAL A 15 -2.46 6.71 10.93
N ALA A 16 -3.18 6.36 12.01
CA ALA A 16 -4.23 7.21 12.56
C ALA A 16 -3.72 8.61 12.93
N LYS A 17 -2.58 8.70 13.64
CA LYS A 17 -1.97 10.00 13.99
C LYS A 17 -1.57 10.84 12.78
N ALA A 18 -1.10 10.21 11.69
CA ALA A 18 -0.77 10.95 10.47
C ALA A 18 -2.04 11.53 9.83
N LEU A 19 -3.15 10.78 9.82
CA LEU A 19 -4.44 11.23 9.33
C LEU A 19 -5.07 12.31 10.23
N GLU A 20 -4.93 12.20 11.55
CA GLU A 20 -5.36 13.22 12.52
C GLU A 20 -4.63 14.56 12.29
N LYS A 21 -3.33 14.54 11.92
CA LYS A 21 -2.59 15.75 11.52
C LYS A 21 -3.15 16.43 10.27
N LEU A 22 -3.84 15.68 9.41
CA LEU A 22 -4.52 16.20 8.24
C LEU A 22 -5.95 16.66 8.52
N GLY A 23 -6.40 16.59 9.79
CA GLY A 23 -7.72 17.00 10.24
C GLY A 23 -8.79 15.91 10.17
N GLU A 24 -8.40 14.68 9.88
CA GLU A 24 -9.32 13.54 9.80
C GLU A 24 -9.56 12.90 11.16
N THR A 25 -10.68 12.19 11.27
CA THR A 25 -11.01 11.36 12.44
C THR A 25 -11.17 9.91 11.98
N PRO A 26 -10.05 9.16 11.85
CA PRO A 26 -10.11 7.79 11.36
C PRO A 26 -10.74 6.84 12.40
N VAL A 27 -11.51 5.88 11.91
CA VAL A 27 -12.10 4.80 12.71
C VAL A 27 -11.28 3.54 12.48
N ILE A 28 -10.64 3.03 13.54
CA ILE A 28 -9.96 1.74 13.52
C ILE A 28 -11.01 0.67 13.79
N THR A 29 -11.28 -0.19 12.80
CA THR A 29 -12.38 -1.14 12.89
C THR A 29 -12.11 -2.44 12.13
N ARG A 30 -12.73 -3.51 12.60
CA ARG A 30 -12.87 -4.80 11.89
C ARG A 30 -14.33 -5.13 11.59
N ASN A 31 -15.24 -4.22 11.86
CA ASN A 31 -16.66 -4.41 11.58
C ASN A 31 -16.93 -4.28 10.07
N PRO A 32 -17.42 -5.36 9.40
CA PRO A 32 -17.70 -5.32 7.96
C PRO A 32 -18.65 -4.21 7.52
N ALA A 33 -19.68 -3.91 8.32
CA ALA A 33 -20.65 -2.88 7.98
C ALA A 33 -20.02 -1.47 7.99
N GLU A 34 -19.16 -1.18 8.96
CA GLU A 34 -18.41 0.08 9.03
C GLU A 34 -17.43 0.21 7.86
N ILE A 35 -16.68 -0.86 7.55
CA ILE A 35 -15.74 -0.87 6.43
C ILE A 35 -16.47 -0.60 5.11
N LEU A 36 -17.56 -1.33 4.83
CA LEU A 36 -18.29 -1.19 3.56
C LEU A 36 -19.05 0.12 3.42
N SER A 37 -19.30 0.85 4.52
CA SER A 37 -19.94 2.18 4.51
C SER A 37 -18.96 3.34 4.50
N ALA A 38 -17.65 3.08 4.62
CA ALA A 38 -16.61 4.11 4.65
C ALA A 38 -16.48 4.86 3.32
N ASP A 39 -15.99 6.09 3.38
CA ASP A 39 -15.66 6.89 2.19
C ASP A 39 -14.24 6.64 1.69
N HIS A 40 -13.33 6.30 2.60
CA HIS A 40 -11.97 5.88 2.32
C HIS A 40 -11.59 4.73 3.24
N ILE A 41 -10.78 3.81 2.74
CA ILE A 41 -10.33 2.66 3.50
C ILE A 41 -8.81 2.53 3.39
N ILE A 42 -8.15 2.27 4.52
CA ILE A 42 -6.72 1.98 4.57
C ILE A 42 -6.52 0.59 5.16
N LEU A 43 -5.72 -0.22 4.47
CA LEU A 43 -5.19 -1.50 4.94
C LEU A 43 -3.70 -1.32 5.28
N PRO A 44 -3.35 -0.98 6.50
CA PRO A 44 -1.95 -0.93 6.91
C PRO A 44 -1.44 -2.33 7.18
N GLY A 45 -0.12 -2.51 7.22
CA GLY A 45 0.44 -3.79 7.63
C GLY A 45 1.91 -3.72 7.95
N VAL A 46 2.30 -4.47 8.98
CA VAL A 46 3.68 -4.79 9.34
C VAL A 46 3.74 -6.24 9.82
N GLY A 47 4.91 -6.87 9.72
CA GLY A 47 5.09 -8.28 10.07
C GLY A 47 5.16 -9.15 8.82
N SER A 48 4.77 -10.44 8.93
CA SER A 48 4.89 -11.39 7.84
C SER A 48 3.59 -11.52 7.02
N PHE A 49 3.76 -11.82 5.72
CA PHE A 49 2.65 -12.02 4.79
C PHE A 49 1.68 -13.13 5.26
N GLY A 50 2.23 -14.28 5.68
CA GLY A 50 1.42 -15.43 6.10
C GLY A 50 0.61 -15.15 7.37
N ASP A 51 1.22 -14.53 8.38
CA ASP A 51 0.51 -14.19 9.62
C ASP A 51 -0.60 -13.18 9.35
N ALA A 52 -0.35 -12.18 8.49
CA ALA A 52 -1.35 -11.21 8.12
C ALA A 52 -2.55 -11.84 7.41
N MET A 53 -2.31 -12.72 6.41
CA MET A 53 -3.38 -13.44 5.73
C MET A 53 -4.16 -14.35 6.67
N ASN A 54 -3.48 -15.08 7.58
CA ASN A 54 -4.14 -15.91 8.59
C ASN A 54 -5.09 -15.07 9.47
N ARG A 55 -4.67 -13.88 9.91
CA ARG A 55 -5.52 -12.98 10.71
C ARG A 55 -6.70 -12.44 9.90
N LEU A 56 -6.49 -12.06 8.64
CA LEU A 56 -7.59 -11.63 7.76
C LEU A 56 -8.63 -12.73 7.58
N HIS A 57 -8.20 -13.99 7.43
CA HIS A 57 -9.10 -15.14 7.39
C HIS A 57 -9.82 -15.36 8.72
N GLN A 58 -9.09 -15.33 9.84
CA GLN A 58 -9.64 -15.52 11.18
C GLN A 58 -10.75 -14.50 11.50
N TYR A 59 -10.60 -13.25 11.06
CA TYR A 59 -11.59 -12.20 11.28
C TYR A 59 -12.65 -12.07 10.18
N GLY A 60 -12.63 -12.97 9.16
CA GLY A 60 -13.57 -12.93 8.04
C GLY A 60 -13.46 -11.68 7.17
N LEU A 61 -12.28 -11.05 7.14
CA LEU A 61 -12.06 -9.79 6.43
C LEU A 61 -11.70 -9.95 4.96
N VAL A 62 -11.29 -11.14 4.52
CA VAL A 62 -10.88 -11.39 3.12
C VAL A 62 -11.98 -11.03 2.14
N ASP A 63 -13.20 -11.54 2.35
CA ASP A 63 -14.33 -11.26 1.46
C ASP A 63 -14.80 -9.80 1.56
N VAL A 64 -14.66 -9.18 2.73
CA VAL A 64 -14.96 -7.76 2.93
C VAL A 64 -14.02 -6.91 2.09
N ILE A 65 -12.70 -7.18 2.13
CA ILE A 65 -11.69 -6.45 1.38
C ILE A 65 -11.86 -6.66 -0.13
N ARG A 66 -12.20 -7.88 -0.57
CA ARG A 66 -12.51 -8.15 -1.99
C ARG A 66 -13.74 -7.37 -2.46
N LYS A 67 -14.77 -7.22 -1.63
CA LYS A 67 -15.92 -6.36 -1.94
C LYS A 67 -15.54 -4.89 -2.03
N VAL A 68 -14.67 -4.41 -1.14
CA VAL A 68 -14.13 -3.04 -1.19
C VAL A 68 -13.36 -2.82 -2.50
N SER A 69 -12.48 -3.73 -2.89
CA SER A 69 -11.70 -3.58 -4.13
C SER A 69 -12.57 -3.63 -5.40
N ALA A 70 -13.72 -4.30 -5.36
CA ALA A 70 -14.70 -4.35 -6.43
C ALA A 70 -15.73 -3.21 -6.37
N SER A 71 -15.58 -2.27 -5.45
CA SER A 71 -16.47 -1.10 -5.28
C SER A 71 -15.82 0.16 -5.85
N HIS A 72 -16.45 1.31 -5.62
CA HIS A 72 -15.90 2.64 -5.93
C HIS A 72 -15.24 3.31 -4.71
N ILE A 73 -15.07 2.59 -3.59
CA ILE A 73 -14.47 3.16 -2.37
C ILE A 73 -12.95 3.23 -2.55
N PRO A 74 -12.31 4.42 -2.46
CA PRO A 74 -10.86 4.53 -2.47
C PRO A 74 -10.22 3.65 -1.38
N PHE A 75 -9.33 2.76 -1.78
CA PHE A 75 -8.72 1.75 -0.93
C PHE A 75 -7.19 1.75 -1.05
N LEU A 76 -6.48 2.03 0.06
CA LEU A 76 -5.03 2.15 0.11
C LEU A 76 -4.40 1.04 0.95
N GLY A 77 -3.56 0.20 0.32
CA GLY A 77 -2.65 -0.71 1.01
C GLY A 77 -1.31 -0.05 1.35
N ILE A 78 -0.86 -0.12 2.62
CA ILE A 78 0.42 0.45 3.06
C ILE A 78 1.39 -0.67 3.47
N CYS A 79 2.57 -0.69 2.87
CA CYS A 79 3.67 -1.63 3.11
C CYS A 79 3.21 -3.09 2.96
N LEU A 80 3.10 -3.85 4.03
CA LEU A 80 2.52 -5.21 3.97
C LEU A 80 1.10 -5.18 3.41
N GLY A 81 0.31 -4.14 3.69
CA GLY A 81 -1.03 -3.96 3.12
C GLY A 81 -1.03 -3.90 1.59
N LEU A 82 -0.03 -3.25 0.95
CA LEU A 82 0.19 -3.35 -0.49
C LEU A 82 0.46 -4.79 -0.91
N GLN A 83 1.36 -5.48 -0.22
CA GLN A 83 1.78 -6.84 -0.59
C GLN A 83 0.61 -7.83 -0.54
N LEU A 84 -0.28 -7.69 0.45
CA LEU A 84 -1.47 -8.53 0.60
C LEU A 84 -2.46 -8.43 -0.57
N LEU A 85 -2.43 -7.35 -1.37
CA LEU A 85 -3.28 -7.20 -2.56
C LEU A 85 -2.96 -8.22 -3.65
N PHE A 86 -1.77 -8.80 -3.64
CA PHE A 86 -1.26 -9.74 -4.64
C PHE A 86 -1.50 -11.20 -4.25
N ALA A 87 -1.37 -12.11 -5.22
CA ALA A 87 -1.76 -13.52 -5.01
C ALA A 87 -0.75 -14.33 -4.20
N SER A 88 0.56 -13.97 -4.20
CA SER A 88 1.59 -14.80 -3.56
C SER A 88 2.80 -13.99 -3.11
N SER A 89 3.51 -14.54 -2.13
CA SER A 89 4.76 -13.98 -1.61
C SER A 89 5.80 -15.07 -1.39
N GLU A 90 7.04 -14.79 -1.77
CA GLU A 90 8.19 -15.64 -1.44
C GLU A 90 8.50 -15.70 0.06
N GLU A 91 7.96 -14.76 0.86
CA GLU A 91 8.11 -14.77 2.31
C GLU A 91 7.43 -15.98 2.94
N THR A 92 6.27 -16.38 2.40
CA THR A 92 5.49 -17.50 2.95
C THR A 92 4.94 -18.34 1.80
N PRO A 93 5.78 -19.23 1.21
CA PRO A 93 5.36 -20.09 0.11
C PRO A 93 4.12 -20.94 0.48
N GLY A 94 3.15 -20.98 -0.43
CA GLY A 94 1.91 -21.76 -0.24
C GLY A 94 0.78 -21.00 0.47
N VAL A 95 1.03 -19.77 0.96
CA VAL A 95 -0.05 -18.91 1.46
C VAL A 95 -0.52 -17.99 0.32
N GLU A 96 -1.82 -18.06 0.05
CA GLU A 96 -2.46 -17.17 -0.94
C GLU A 96 -2.79 -15.81 -0.33
N GLY A 97 -2.54 -14.74 -1.09
CA GLY A 97 -2.94 -13.40 -0.75
C GLY A 97 -4.38 -13.09 -1.21
N LEU A 98 -4.72 -11.81 -1.25
CA LEU A 98 -6.07 -11.36 -1.63
C LEU A 98 -6.36 -11.55 -3.12
N GLY A 99 -5.32 -11.56 -3.99
CA GLY A 99 -5.46 -11.77 -5.43
C GLY A 99 -6.25 -10.66 -6.14
N ILE A 100 -6.17 -9.43 -5.64
CA ILE A 100 -6.86 -8.26 -6.20
C ILE A 100 -6.10 -7.72 -7.40
N CYS A 101 -4.77 -7.70 -7.31
CA CYS A 101 -3.88 -7.25 -8.38
C CYS A 101 -3.00 -8.41 -8.87
N SER A 102 -2.58 -8.37 -10.15
CA SER A 102 -1.70 -9.37 -10.74
C SER A 102 -0.23 -9.02 -10.52
N GLY A 103 0.54 -9.99 -10.02
CA GLY A 103 1.96 -9.84 -9.72
C GLY A 103 2.38 -10.71 -8.55
N LYS A 104 3.64 -10.55 -8.15
CA LYS A 104 4.28 -11.36 -7.11
C LYS A 104 5.04 -10.49 -6.13
N ILE A 105 5.12 -10.96 -4.90
CA ILE A 105 5.98 -10.39 -3.87
C ILE A 105 7.24 -11.24 -3.80
N LEU A 106 8.36 -10.64 -4.19
CA LEU A 106 9.67 -11.28 -4.30
C LEU A 106 10.59 -10.83 -3.17
N ARG A 107 11.57 -11.66 -2.81
CA ARG A 107 12.63 -11.25 -1.88
C ARG A 107 13.62 -10.30 -2.59
N ILE A 108 14.02 -9.24 -1.91
CA ILE A 108 15.10 -8.37 -2.41
C ILE A 108 16.38 -9.24 -2.57
N PRO A 109 17.04 -9.21 -3.75
CA PRO A 109 18.22 -10.04 -3.98
C PRO A 109 19.40 -9.63 -3.07
N ASP A 110 20.13 -10.63 -2.58
CA ASP A 110 21.36 -10.39 -1.84
C ASP A 110 22.41 -9.77 -2.80
N THR A 111 22.76 -8.52 -2.54
CA THR A 111 23.74 -7.75 -3.34
C THR A 111 24.87 -7.31 -2.42
N GLU A 112 26.12 -7.47 -2.86
CA GLU A 112 27.29 -7.05 -2.09
C GLU A 112 27.20 -5.56 -1.71
N GLY A 113 27.40 -5.27 -0.43
CA GLY A 113 27.33 -3.90 0.10
C GLY A 113 25.92 -3.39 0.44
N LEU A 114 24.86 -4.10 0.06
CA LEU A 114 23.47 -3.75 0.44
C LEU A 114 22.98 -4.56 1.65
N LYS A 115 22.31 -3.90 2.57
CA LYS A 115 21.69 -4.55 3.74
C LYS A 115 20.24 -4.86 3.46
N ILE A 116 19.81 -6.06 3.81
CA ILE A 116 18.39 -6.44 3.84
C ILE A 116 17.96 -6.56 5.32
N PRO A 117 16.88 -5.91 5.71
CA PRO A 117 15.87 -5.19 4.90
C PRO A 117 16.37 -3.86 4.30
N HIS A 118 15.76 -3.43 3.19
CA HIS A 118 15.79 -2.04 2.73
C HIS A 118 15.15 -1.19 3.84
N MET A 119 15.96 -0.49 4.60
CA MET A 119 15.52 0.30 5.75
C MET A 119 16.12 1.69 5.68
N GLY A 120 15.26 2.70 5.56
CA GLY A 120 15.66 4.11 5.51
C GLY A 120 14.92 4.90 4.45
N TRP A 121 15.47 6.08 4.17
CA TRP A 121 14.94 7.00 3.17
C TRP A 121 15.50 6.67 1.80
N ASN A 122 14.61 6.62 0.80
CA ASN A 122 14.97 6.46 -0.60
C ASN A 122 14.06 7.30 -1.47
N SER A 123 14.53 7.68 -2.65
CA SER A 123 13.78 8.52 -3.58
C SER A 123 12.78 7.71 -4.41
N LEU A 124 11.69 8.37 -4.80
CA LEU A 124 10.72 7.83 -5.74
C LEU A 124 11.01 8.33 -7.14
N SER A 125 10.94 7.44 -8.12
CA SER A 125 10.94 7.77 -9.53
C SER A 125 9.56 7.57 -10.13
N TYR A 126 9.11 8.55 -10.92
CA TYR A 126 7.87 8.49 -11.69
C TYR A 126 8.15 8.29 -13.19
N HIS A 127 9.43 8.14 -13.57
CA HIS A 127 9.80 7.79 -14.95
C HIS A 127 9.28 6.41 -15.28
N ARG A 128 8.55 6.33 -16.37
CA ARG A 128 7.85 5.15 -16.80
C ARG A 128 8.24 4.75 -18.20
N GLU A 129 8.01 3.48 -18.50
CA GLU A 129 8.08 2.96 -19.83
C GLU A 129 7.04 3.66 -20.74
N PRO A 130 7.31 3.81 -22.07
CA PRO A 130 6.35 4.44 -22.98
C PRO A 130 4.98 3.75 -22.93
N GLY A 131 3.93 4.51 -22.69
CA GLY A 131 2.54 4.02 -22.62
C GLY A 131 1.97 3.87 -21.21
N GLU A 132 2.79 4.07 -20.17
CA GLU A 132 2.31 4.10 -18.79
C GLU A 132 1.69 5.45 -18.42
N ASN A 133 0.72 5.44 -17.47
CA ASN A 133 0.04 6.65 -17.03
C ASN A 133 0.99 7.52 -16.18
N PRO A 134 1.39 8.72 -16.62
CA PRO A 134 2.27 9.58 -15.84
C PRO A 134 1.52 10.10 -14.61
N HIS A 135 2.11 9.91 -13.44
CA HIS A 135 1.66 10.40 -12.14
C HIS A 135 0.33 9.81 -11.65
N GLY A 136 0.42 8.73 -10.88
CA GLY A 136 -0.73 8.27 -10.10
C GLY A 136 -1.28 9.38 -9.22
N ARG A 137 -2.58 9.35 -8.96
CA ARG A 137 -3.30 10.37 -8.16
C ARG A 137 -2.65 10.62 -6.80
N LEU A 138 -2.01 9.60 -6.19
CA LEU A 138 -1.29 9.75 -4.93
C LEU A 138 -0.13 10.75 -5.00
N PHE A 139 0.46 10.94 -6.17
CA PHE A 139 1.67 11.75 -6.35
C PHE A 139 1.41 13.13 -6.99
N ALA A 140 0.15 13.53 -7.10
CA ALA A 140 -0.21 14.85 -7.65
C ALA A 140 0.51 15.96 -6.87
N GLY A 141 1.30 16.77 -7.60
CA GLY A 141 2.07 17.88 -7.02
C GLY A 141 3.28 17.48 -6.17
N ILE A 142 3.67 16.20 -6.14
CA ILE A 142 4.87 15.73 -5.44
C ILE A 142 6.04 15.69 -6.44
N PRO A 143 7.16 16.38 -6.16
CA PRO A 143 8.30 16.42 -7.06
C PRO A 143 8.93 15.03 -7.30
N GLU A 144 9.53 14.85 -8.48
CA GLU A 144 10.42 13.74 -8.79
C GLU A 144 11.54 13.67 -7.75
N ASP A 145 12.07 12.47 -7.50
CA ASP A 145 13.11 12.19 -6.51
C ASP A 145 12.74 12.56 -5.06
N SER A 146 11.44 12.73 -4.76
CA SER A 146 10.99 12.93 -3.39
C SER A 146 11.33 11.71 -2.53
N TYR A 147 11.87 11.95 -1.33
CA TYR A 147 12.26 10.91 -0.41
C TYR A 147 11.10 10.44 0.46
N VAL A 148 11.00 9.11 0.63
CA VAL A 148 10.05 8.44 1.51
C VAL A 148 10.75 7.34 2.32
N TYR A 149 10.12 6.90 3.41
CA TYR A 149 10.71 5.92 4.33
C TYR A 149 10.27 4.50 4.00
N PHE A 150 11.25 3.63 3.77
CA PHE A 150 11.08 2.20 3.51
C PHE A 150 11.55 1.36 4.71
N VAL A 151 10.89 0.22 4.91
CA VAL A 151 11.37 -0.87 5.77
C VAL A 151 10.75 -2.19 5.32
N HIS A 152 11.44 -2.91 4.42
CA HIS A 152 10.94 -4.16 3.86
C HIS A 152 12.07 -5.05 3.32
N SER A 153 11.87 -6.38 3.36
CA SER A 153 12.76 -7.38 2.77
C SER A 153 12.19 -7.98 1.49
N TYR A 154 10.89 -7.81 1.27
CA TYR A 154 10.16 -8.29 0.10
C TYR A 154 9.54 -7.11 -0.62
N TYR A 155 9.46 -7.20 -1.94
CA TYR A 155 8.99 -6.12 -2.79
C TYR A 155 8.04 -6.61 -3.87
N LEU A 156 7.22 -5.72 -4.36
CA LEU A 156 6.30 -5.99 -5.46
C LEU A 156 7.02 -6.00 -6.81
N LYS A 157 6.68 -7.02 -7.61
CA LYS A 157 6.83 -7.02 -9.06
C LYS A 157 5.45 -7.26 -9.69
N ALA A 158 4.79 -6.19 -10.12
CA ALA A 158 3.51 -6.24 -10.84
C ALA A 158 3.70 -6.89 -12.21
N ASP A 159 2.73 -7.71 -12.64
CA ASP A 159 2.73 -8.30 -13.99
C ASP A 159 2.34 -7.27 -15.06
N ASP A 160 1.42 -6.34 -14.70
CA ASP A 160 1.03 -5.23 -15.55
C ASP A 160 1.74 -3.94 -15.09
N PRO A 161 2.72 -3.43 -15.84
CA PRO A 161 3.40 -2.20 -15.51
C PRO A 161 2.50 -0.96 -15.54
N ALA A 162 1.35 -1.00 -16.23
CA ALA A 162 0.43 0.12 -16.31
C ALA A 162 -0.19 0.51 -14.96
N ILE A 163 -0.23 -0.41 -13.98
CA ILE A 163 -0.70 -0.10 -12.64
C ILE A 163 0.38 0.55 -11.75
N VAL A 164 1.67 0.48 -12.13
CA VAL A 164 2.78 0.99 -11.34
C VAL A 164 2.83 2.50 -11.43
N THR A 165 2.77 3.19 -10.31
CA THR A 165 2.72 4.67 -10.25
C THR A 165 3.99 5.31 -9.71
N ALA A 166 4.84 4.57 -9.04
CA ALA A 166 6.17 4.99 -8.63
C ALA A 166 7.09 3.80 -8.43
N THR A 167 8.38 4.01 -8.64
CA THR A 167 9.44 3.01 -8.47
C THR A 167 10.56 3.54 -7.60
N THR A 168 11.44 2.66 -7.14
CA THR A 168 12.69 3.01 -6.46
C THR A 168 13.75 1.94 -6.73
N GLU A 169 15.03 2.31 -6.63
CA GLU A 169 16.15 1.40 -6.83
C GLU A 169 16.76 0.99 -5.49
N TYR A 170 16.84 -0.32 -5.23
CA TYR A 170 17.56 -0.87 -4.09
C TYR A 170 18.06 -2.28 -4.38
N GLY A 171 19.21 -2.40 -5.05
CA GLY A 171 19.75 -3.67 -5.54
C GLY A 171 18.94 -4.33 -6.65
N THR A 172 17.74 -3.84 -6.87
CA THR A 172 16.81 -4.20 -7.94
C THR A 172 15.81 -3.07 -8.15
N HIS A 173 15.15 -3.11 -9.31
CA HIS A 173 14.06 -2.18 -9.60
C HIS A 173 12.80 -2.59 -8.83
N ILE A 174 12.33 -1.73 -7.94
CA ILE A 174 11.21 -2.00 -7.03
C ILE A 174 9.99 -1.18 -7.46
N HIS A 175 8.86 -1.85 -7.70
CA HIS A 175 7.57 -1.20 -7.88
C HIS A 175 7.09 -0.68 -6.52
N ALA A 176 7.33 0.60 -6.24
CA ALA A 176 7.11 1.21 -4.94
C ALA A 176 5.67 1.65 -4.69
N SER A 177 4.88 1.85 -5.75
CA SER A 177 3.47 2.21 -5.65
C SER A 177 2.67 1.74 -6.85
N ILE A 178 1.38 1.49 -6.62
CA ILE A 178 0.42 1.09 -7.64
C ILE A 178 -0.88 1.90 -7.55
N GLU A 179 -1.58 1.94 -8.69
CA GLU A 179 -2.94 2.43 -8.81
C GLU A 179 -3.71 1.60 -9.85
N GLN A 180 -4.81 0.96 -9.44
CA GLN A 180 -5.70 0.17 -10.30
C GLN A 180 -7.15 0.46 -9.93
N GLY A 181 -7.85 1.26 -10.72
CA GLY A 181 -9.20 1.73 -10.39
C GLY A 181 -9.22 2.47 -9.04
N ASN A 182 -10.01 1.95 -8.10
CA ASN A 182 -10.13 2.49 -6.74
C ASN A 182 -9.06 1.94 -5.76
N VAL A 183 -8.19 1.03 -6.21
CA VAL A 183 -7.17 0.38 -5.39
C VAL A 183 -5.82 1.07 -5.57
N PHE A 184 -5.26 1.49 -4.45
CA PHE A 184 -3.96 2.14 -4.34
C PHE A 184 -3.05 1.34 -3.43
N GLY A 185 -1.75 1.44 -3.64
CA GLY A 185 -0.79 0.81 -2.76
C GLY A 185 0.54 1.55 -2.72
N CYS A 186 1.21 1.52 -1.58
CA CYS A 186 2.59 2.00 -1.45
C CYS A 186 3.41 1.05 -0.57
N GLN A 187 4.65 0.74 -1.00
CA GLN A 187 5.59 -0.10 -0.27
C GLN A 187 6.24 0.65 0.89
N PHE A 188 6.40 1.94 0.74
CA PHE A 188 6.91 2.82 1.80
C PHE A 188 5.82 3.13 2.84
N HIS A 189 6.22 3.77 3.93
CA HIS A 189 5.35 4.20 5.01
C HIS A 189 5.07 5.71 4.90
N PRO A 190 3.95 6.15 4.30
CA PRO A 190 3.65 7.57 4.20
C PRO A 190 3.53 8.23 5.57
N GLU A 191 3.01 7.53 6.58
CA GLU A 191 2.91 8.01 7.96
C GLU A 191 4.27 8.26 8.64
N LYS A 192 5.37 7.76 8.04
CA LYS A 192 6.76 7.97 8.49
C LYS A 192 7.58 8.80 7.52
N SER A 193 6.98 9.28 6.43
CA SER A 193 7.67 9.97 5.33
C SER A 193 7.57 11.50 5.40
N SER A 194 7.47 12.07 6.60
CA SER A 194 7.47 13.53 6.85
C SER A 194 6.42 14.27 6.01
N SER A 195 6.76 15.43 5.47
CA SER A 195 5.85 16.26 4.64
C SER A 195 5.45 15.58 3.34
N THR A 196 6.35 14.84 2.68
CA THR A 196 6.06 14.07 1.47
C THR A 196 4.97 13.03 1.74
N GLY A 197 5.12 12.26 2.82
CA GLY A 197 4.13 11.26 3.19
C GLY A 197 2.77 11.83 3.55
N LEU A 198 2.74 12.98 4.26
CA LEU A 198 1.49 13.68 4.55
C LEU A 198 0.82 14.21 3.28
N ALA A 199 1.59 14.70 2.30
CA ALA A 199 1.07 15.12 1.01
C ALA A 199 0.44 13.94 0.23
N ILE A 200 1.10 12.77 0.22
CA ILE A 200 0.56 11.53 -0.37
C ILE A 200 -0.76 11.13 0.29
N LEU A 201 -0.83 11.12 1.63
CA LEU A 201 -2.06 10.80 2.35
C LEU A 201 -3.16 11.84 2.07
N LYS A 202 -2.82 13.13 1.98
CA LYS A 202 -3.76 14.19 1.62
C LYS A 202 -4.31 14.00 0.20
N ASN A 203 -3.46 13.63 -0.75
CA ASN A 203 -3.89 13.31 -2.11
C ASN A 203 -4.86 12.12 -2.11
N PHE A 204 -4.55 11.04 -1.38
CA PHE A 204 -5.47 9.90 -1.23
C PHE A 204 -6.83 10.32 -0.68
N LEU A 205 -6.87 11.16 0.35
CA LEU A 205 -8.10 11.65 0.95
C LEU A 205 -8.92 12.58 0.03
N SER A 206 -8.29 13.15 -1.00
CA SER A 206 -8.98 13.99 -1.98
C SER A 206 -9.70 13.19 -3.07
N ILE A 207 -9.38 11.90 -3.23
CA ILE A 207 -9.98 11.02 -4.24
C ILE A 207 -11.42 10.68 -3.82
N ARG A 208 -12.38 10.83 -4.71
CA ARG A 208 -13.79 10.60 -4.44
C ARG A 208 -14.31 9.35 -5.11
N LYS A 209 -15.35 8.75 -4.52
CA LYS A 209 -16.03 7.56 -5.08
C LYS A 209 -16.59 7.79 -6.50
N GLU A 210 -16.98 9.02 -6.81
CA GLU A 210 -17.57 9.41 -8.09
C GLU A 210 -16.53 9.45 -9.24
N GLU A 211 -15.26 9.26 -8.93
CA GLU A 211 -14.17 9.24 -9.93
C GLU A 211 -13.91 7.85 -10.56
N PHE A 212 -14.69 6.82 -10.16
CA PHE A 212 -14.52 5.43 -10.60
C PHE A 212 -15.72 4.88 -11.37
#